data_1009aa850e61b88cafc6692735ee92f2
#
_entry.id   1009aa850e61b88cafc6692735ee92f2
#
_cell.length_a   1.000
_cell.length_b   1.000
_cell.length_c   1.000
_cell.angle_alpha   90.00
_cell.angle_beta   90.00
_cell.angle_gamma   90.00
#
_symmetry.space_group_name_H-M   'P 1'
#
loop_
_entity.id
_entity.type
_entity.pdbx_description
1 polymer ?
#
loop_
_entity_poly.entity_id
_entity_poly.type
_entity_poly.pdbx_seq_one_letter_code
_entity_poly.pdbx_strand_id
1 'polypeptide(L)'
;MLTINHQIMNNKTLSIISYITPFGWIIAYLIGKDNADSLLKYHLRQSLGLMIISILFNIVMRILVSISPALGFLGIVGLLIMIFWILGIINAANNAEKPVPLFGKMFEDKFAFIG
;
A
#
# COMPACT_ATOMS: atom_id res chain seq x y z
N MET A 1 -9.87 22.92 -15.77
CA MET A 1 -9.15 21.63 -15.93
C MET A 1 -8.54 21.14 -14.64
N LEU A 2 -7.67 21.95 -14.02
CA LEU A 2 -7.06 21.54 -12.75
C LEU A 2 -8.10 21.32 -11.65
N THR A 3 -9.11 22.18 -11.58
CA THR A 3 -10.19 22.05 -10.60
C THR A 3 -10.95 20.74 -10.79
N ILE A 4 -11.24 20.38 -12.04
CA ILE A 4 -11.93 19.12 -12.35
C ILE A 4 -11.06 17.94 -11.95
N ASN A 5 -9.74 18.01 -12.24
CA ASN A 5 -8.82 16.95 -11.87
C ASN A 5 -8.74 16.79 -10.34
N HIS A 6 -8.77 17.89 -9.60
CA HIS A 6 -8.80 17.83 -8.14
C HIS A 6 -10.07 17.17 -7.62
N GLN A 7 -11.23 17.42 -8.25
CA GLN A 7 -12.48 16.81 -7.87
C GLN A 7 -12.50 15.31 -8.15
N ILE A 8 -11.90 14.88 -9.28
CA ILE A 8 -11.86 13.48 -9.69
C ILE A 8 -10.75 12.74 -8.93
N MET A 9 -9.56 13.37 -8.83
CA MET A 9 -8.37 12.76 -8.26
C MET A 9 -8.02 13.43 -6.93
N ASN A 10 -8.98 13.47 -6.00
CA ASN A 10 -8.75 14.01 -4.67
C ASN A 10 -7.85 13.07 -3.85
N ASN A 11 -7.41 13.53 -2.70
CA ASN A 11 -6.47 12.77 -1.87
C ASN A 11 -7.04 11.43 -1.41
N LYS A 12 -8.34 11.35 -1.17
CA LYS A 12 -8.99 10.09 -0.84
C LYS A 12 -8.90 9.10 -1.99
N THR A 13 -9.24 9.54 -3.20
CA THR A 13 -9.17 8.69 -4.39
C THR A 13 -7.75 8.24 -4.66
N LEU A 14 -6.78 9.14 -4.56
CA LEU A 14 -5.37 8.80 -4.75
C LEU A 14 -4.88 7.84 -3.68
N SER A 15 -5.35 7.98 -2.44
CA SER A 15 -5.01 7.04 -1.37
C SER A 15 -5.50 5.63 -1.69
N ILE A 16 -6.72 5.50 -2.21
CA ILE A 16 -7.25 4.20 -2.63
C ILE A 16 -6.43 3.65 -3.78
N ILE A 17 -6.15 4.46 -4.79
CA ILE A 17 -5.38 4.06 -5.98
C ILE A 17 -3.99 3.56 -5.59
N SER A 18 -3.39 4.14 -4.55
CA SER A 18 -2.05 3.75 -4.11
C SER A 18 -1.96 2.28 -3.67
N TYR A 19 -3.09 1.67 -3.31
CA TYR A 19 -3.13 0.27 -2.92
C TYR A 19 -3.41 -0.69 -4.08
N ILE A 20 -3.87 -0.19 -5.23
CA ILE A 20 -4.38 -1.07 -6.29
C ILE A 20 -3.25 -1.85 -6.97
N THR A 21 -2.22 -1.13 -7.43
CA THR A 21 -1.05 -1.74 -8.06
C THR A 21 0.17 -0.85 -7.81
N PRO A 22 1.41 -1.35 -8.05
CA PRO A 22 2.58 -0.49 -8.02
C PRO A 22 2.47 0.71 -8.97
N PHE A 23 1.85 0.52 -10.14
CA PHE A 23 1.61 1.63 -11.06
C PHE A 23 0.64 2.63 -10.47
N GLY A 24 -0.41 2.16 -9.81
CA GLY A 24 -1.34 3.03 -9.09
C GLY A 24 -0.64 3.84 -8.01
N TRP A 25 0.29 3.24 -7.28
CA TRP A 25 1.08 3.95 -6.29
C TRP A 25 1.89 5.09 -6.92
N ILE A 26 2.56 4.80 -8.02
CA ILE A 26 3.38 5.80 -8.73
C ILE A 26 2.50 6.95 -9.20
N ILE A 27 1.35 6.65 -9.80
CA ILE A 27 0.40 7.65 -10.27
C ILE A 27 -0.09 8.51 -9.09
N ALA A 28 -0.48 7.88 -8.00
CA ALA A 28 -0.95 8.59 -6.81
C ALA A 28 0.12 9.52 -6.25
N TYR A 29 1.35 9.05 -6.19
CA TYR A 29 2.46 9.85 -5.70
C TYR A 29 2.74 11.04 -6.61
N LEU A 30 2.88 10.80 -7.91
CA LEU A 30 3.25 11.86 -8.86
C LEU A 30 2.16 12.90 -9.00
N ILE A 31 0.90 12.50 -9.04
CA ILE A 31 -0.21 13.44 -9.17
C ILE A 31 -0.45 14.20 -7.87
N GLY A 32 -0.34 13.49 -6.74
CA GLY A 32 -0.78 14.04 -5.46
C GLY A 32 0.29 14.71 -4.62
N LYS A 33 1.58 14.51 -4.92
CA LYS A 33 2.66 14.90 -4.01
C LYS A 33 2.67 16.38 -3.62
N ASP A 34 2.30 17.25 -4.55
CA ASP A 34 2.35 18.70 -4.30
C ASP A 34 1.19 19.19 -3.43
N ASN A 35 0.09 18.44 -3.42
CA ASN A 35 -1.12 18.81 -2.67
C ASN A 35 -1.56 17.68 -1.72
N ALA A 36 -0.64 16.80 -1.34
CA ALA A 36 -0.95 15.68 -0.48
C ALA A 36 -1.29 16.16 0.92
N ASP A 37 -2.46 15.75 1.41
CA ASP A 37 -2.84 15.94 2.80
C ASP A 37 -2.28 14.81 3.67
N SER A 38 -2.58 14.83 4.96
CA SER A 38 -2.11 13.79 5.87
C SER A 38 -2.65 12.41 5.49
N LEU A 39 -3.87 12.35 4.98
CA LEU A 39 -4.48 11.08 4.56
C LEU A 39 -3.68 10.45 3.41
N LEU A 40 -3.41 11.20 2.36
CA LEU A 40 -2.67 10.68 1.20
C LEU A 40 -1.25 10.27 1.60
N LYS A 41 -0.55 11.11 2.35
CA LYS A 41 0.80 10.79 2.83
C LYS A 41 0.81 9.52 3.66
N TYR A 42 -0.17 9.38 4.55
CA TYR A 42 -0.29 8.19 5.39
C TYR A 42 -0.46 6.93 4.56
N HIS A 43 -1.39 6.94 3.61
CA HIS A 43 -1.69 5.77 2.80
C HIS A 43 -0.60 5.47 1.77
N LEU A 44 0.10 6.48 1.27
CA LEU A 44 1.28 6.23 0.45
C LEU A 44 2.35 5.47 1.23
N ARG A 45 2.55 5.81 2.50
CA ARG A 45 3.50 5.08 3.34
C ARG A 45 3.02 3.65 3.63
N GLN A 46 1.74 3.49 3.97
CA GLN A 46 1.19 2.16 4.25
C GLN A 46 1.24 1.25 3.02
N SER A 47 0.82 1.75 1.88
CA SER A 47 0.79 0.96 0.64
C SER A 47 2.19 0.64 0.14
N LEU A 48 3.13 1.57 0.24
CA LEU A 48 4.52 1.30 -0.14
C LEU A 48 5.13 0.21 0.76
N GLY A 49 4.87 0.29 2.07
CA GLY A 49 5.33 -0.73 3.01
C GLY A 49 4.75 -2.10 2.67
N LEU A 50 3.46 -2.17 2.35
CA LEU A 50 2.81 -3.42 1.94
C LEU A 50 3.41 -3.96 0.64
N MET A 51 3.74 -3.10 -0.32
CA MET A 51 4.38 -3.54 -1.55
C MET A 51 5.74 -4.16 -1.27
N ILE A 52 6.54 -3.54 -0.42
CA ILE A 52 7.85 -4.08 -0.05
C ILE A 52 7.70 -5.43 0.63
N ILE A 53 6.79 -5.55 1.60
CA ILE A 53 6.52 -6.82 2.28
C ILE A 53 6.07 -7.88 1.28
N SER A 54 5.19 -7.52 0.34
CA SER A 54 4.68 -8.45 -0.67
C SER A 54 5.81 -8.96 -1.56
N ILE A 55 6.71 -8.07 -1.98
CA ILE A 55 7.85 -8.44 -2.81
C ILE A 55 8.78 -9.38 -2.04
N LEU A 56 9.10 -9.04 -0.78
CA LEU A 56 9.96 -9.87 0.05
C LEU A 56 9.33 -11.24 0.30
N PHE A 57 8.03 -11.28 0.55
CA PHE A 57 7.30 -12.53 0.73
C PHE A 57 7.38 -13.40 -0.51
N ASN A 58 7.18 -12.81 -1.70
CA ASN A 58 7.27 -13.56 -2.95
C ASN A 58 8.67 -14.12 -3.18
N ILE A 59 9.71 -13.35 -2.89
CA ILE A 59 11.10 -13.82 -3.04
C ILE A 59 11.35 -14.98 -2.10
N VAL A 60 10.98 -14.85 -0.82
CA VAL A 60 11.17 -15.90 0.18
C VAL A 60 10.44 -17.17 -0.23
N MET A 61 9.17 -17.04 -0.68
CA MET A 61 8.39 -18.20 -1.10
C MET A 61 9.02 -18.92 -2.30
N ARG A 62 9.56 -18.20 -3.27
CA ARG A 62 10.24 -18.81 -4.42
C ARG A 62 11.45 -19.61 -3.98
N ILE A 63 12.22 -19.07 -3.04
CA ILE A 63 13.40 -19.76 -2.48
C ILE A 63 12.96 -21.03 -1.75
N LEU A 64 11.97 -20.94 -0.86
CA LEU A 64 11.51 -22.07 -0.06
C LEU A 64 10.96 -23.19 -0.94
N VAL A 65 10.13 -22.86 -1.92
CA VAL A 65 9.54 -23.87 -2.81
C VAL A 65 10.62 -24.52 -3.70
N SER A 66 11.66 -23.81 -4.07
CA SER A 66 12.76 -24.38 -4.83
C SER A 66 13.57 -25.37 -4.00
N ILE A 67 13.65 -25.18 -2.66
CA ILE A 67 14.31 -26.12 -1.76
C ILE A 67 13.42 -27.35 -1.55
N SER A 68 12.13 -27.14 -1.25
CA SER A 68 11.16 -28.21 -1.02
C SER A 68 9.78 -27.74 -1.45
N PRO A 69 9.19 -28.37 -2.50
CA PRO A 69 7.84 -28.01 -2.92
C PRO A 69 6.79 -28.13 -1.83
N ALA A 70 7.00 -28.99 -0.83
CA ALA A 70 6.08 -29.13 0.29
C ALA A 70 5.93 -27.83 1.09
N LEU A 71 6.91 -26.93 1.03
CA LEU A 71 6.86 -25.64 1.72
C LEU A 71 5.87 -24.66 1.06
N GLY A 72 5.32 -25.02 -0.10
CA GLY A 72 4.33 -24.19 -0.77
C GLY A 72 3.10 -23.87 0.08
N PHE A 73 2.78 -24.70 1.10
CA PHE A 73 1.65 -24.42 1.99
C PHE A 73 1.81 -23.10 2.74
N LEU A 74 3.03 -22.62 2.92
CA LEU A 74 3.30 -21.33 3.56
C LEU A 74 2.76 -20.17 2.75
N GLY A 75 2.43 -20.38 1.47
CA GLY A 75 1.79 -19.38 0.64
C GLY A 75 0.46 -18.89 1.20
N ILE A 76 -0.16 -19.65 2.12
CA ILE A 76 -1.39 -19.21 2.80
C ILE A 76 -1.19 -17.88 3.55
N VAL A 77 0.04 -17.59 3.98
CA VAL A 77 0.37 -16.31 4.61
C VAL A 77 0.12 -15.15 3.65
N GLY A 78 0.22 -15.39 2.34
CA GLY A 78 -0.12 -14.38 1.34
C GLY A 78 -1.57 -13.92 1.41
N LEU A 79 -2.48 -14.77 1.90
CA LEU A 79 -3.87 -14.38 2.12
C LEU A 79 -3.98 -13.31 3.21
N LEU A 80 -3.15 -13.39 4.25
CA LEU A 80 -3.11 -12.35 5.28
C LEU A 80 -2.63 -11.02 4.71
N ILE A 81 -1.62 -11.05 3.86
CA ILE A 81 -1.12 -9.85 3.20
C ILE A 81 -2.22 -9.23 2.32
N MET A 82 -2.97 -10.07 1.61
CA MET A 82 -4.08 -9.60 0.80
C MET A 82 -5.17 -8.94 1.66
N ILE A 83 -5.46 -9.51 2.82
CA ILE A 83 -6.40 -8.92 3.77
C ILE A 83 -5.90 -7.55 4.23
N PHE A 84 -4.61 -7.40 4.48
CA PHE A 84 -4.02 -6.11 4.86
C PHE A 84 -4.21 -5.06 3.76
N TRP A 85 -4.04 -5.46 2.49
CA TRP A 85 -4.32 -4.59 1.35
C TRP A 85 -5.77 -4.12 1.35
N ILE A 86 -6.70 -5.03 1.55
CA ILE A 86 -8.14 -4.72 1.60
C ILE A 86 -8.43 -3.77 2.74
N LEU A 87 -7.87 -4.02 3.93
CA LEU A 87 -8.06 -3.13 5.08
C LEU A 87 -7.49 -1.73 4.82
N GLY A 88 -6.34 -1.66 4.14
CA GLY A 88 -5.76 -0.37 3.75
C GLY A 88 -6.69 0.41 2.83
N ILE A 89 -7.28 -0.25 1.84
CA ILE A 89 -8.23 0.36 0.93
C ILE A 89 -9.47 0.86 1.69
N ILE A 90 -9.98 0.03 2.59
CA ILE A 90 -11.16 0.40 3.39
C ILE A 90 -10.84 1.63 4.26
N ASN A 91 -9.68 1.66 4.90
CA ASN A 91 -9.29 2.80 5.71
C ASN A 91 -9.18 4.08 4.87
N ALA A 92 -8.59 3.98 3.67
CA ALA A 92 -8.50 5.10 2.76
C ALA A 92 -9.89 5.60 2.34
N ALA A 93 -10.79 4.66 2.02
CA ALA A 93 -12.15 4.98 1.63
C ALA A 93 -12.95 5.66 2.75
N ASN A 94 -12.61 5.36 4.00
CA ASN A 94 -13.25 5.94 5.17
C ASN A 94 -12.53 7.19 5.70
N ASN A 95 -11.57 7.72 4.97
CA ASN A 95 -10.74 8.84 5.39
C ASN A 95 -10.02 8.58 6.73
N ALA A 96 -9.71 7.33 7.01
CA ALA A 96 -9.11 6.92 8.27
C ALA A 96 -7.60 6.72 8.11
N GLU A 97 -6.81 7.34 8.98
CA GLU A 97 -5.37 7.15 9.05
C GLU A 97 -5.05 6.09 10.08
N LYS A 98 -5.44 4.84 9.75
CA LYS A 98 -5.23 3.69 10.62
C LYS A 98 -4.21 2.75 10.01
N PRO A 99 -3.29 2.21 10.82
CA PRO A 99 -2.27 1.30 10.31
C PRO A 99 -2.87 -0.05 9.90
N VAL A 100 -2.27 -0.66 8.87
CA VAL A 100 -2.57 -2.06 8.59
C VAL A 100 -2.06 -2.91 9.75
N PRO A 101 -2.70 -4.07 10.03
CA PRO A 101 -2.29 -4.90 11.16
C PRO A 101 -0.82 -5.33 11.07
N LEU A 102 -0.18 -5.50 12.20
CA LEU A 102 1.19 -5.97 12.41
C LEU A 102 2.26 -4.96 11.97
N PHE A 103 2.25 -4.52 10.72
CA PHE A 103 3.34 -3.75 10.13
C PHE A 103 3.04 -2.27 10.00
N GLY A 104 1.77 -1.89 10.03
CA GLY A 104 1.37 -0.53 9.67
C GLY A 104 1.97 0.55 10.56
N LYS A 105 2.10 0.29 11.84
CA LYS A 105 2.72 1.27 12.75
C LYS A 105 4.17 1.54 12.39
N MET A 106 4.88 0.51 11.96
CA MET A 106 6.26 0.67 11.52
C MET A 106 6.35 1.57 10.29
N PHE A 107 5.35 1.54 9.42
CA PHE A 107 5.37 2.34 8.20
C PHE A 107 5.01 3.80 8.43
N GLU A 108 4.41 4.13 9.57
CA GLU A 108 3.88 5.47 9.81
C GLU A 108 4.95 6.56 9.78
N ASP A 109 6.18 6.22 10.14
CA ASP A 109 7.30 7.17 10.16
C ASP A 109 8.43 6.77 9.22
N LYS A 110 8.16 5.86 8.27
CA LYS A 110 9.12 5.49 7.23
C LYS A 110 8.85 6.28 5.95
N PHE A 111 9.79 6.18 5.01
CA PHE A 111 9.65 6.79 3.69
C PHE A 111 9.48 8.31 3.76
N ALA A 112 10.47 8.96 4.34
CA ALA A 112 10.45 10.41 4.59
C ALA A 112 10.24 11.24 3.31
N PHE A 113 10.60 10.69 2.13
CA PHE A 113 10.40 11.40 0.86
C PHE A 113 8.91 11.63 0.53
N ILE A 114 8.04 10.87 1.15
CA ILE A 114 6.59 11.06 0.96
C ILE A 114 6.10 12.30 1.73
N GLY A 115 6.77 12.61 2.81
CA GLY A 115 6.44 13.80 3.59
C GLY A 115 5.97 13.53 5.01
#